data_77de143c23c4a0d197fadaf459609449
#
_entry.id   77de143c23c4a0d197fadaf459609449
#
_cell.length_a   1.000
_cell.length_b   1.000
_cell.length_c   1.000
_cell.angle_alpha   90.00
_cell.angle_beta   90.00
_cell.angle_gamma   90.00
#
_symmetry.space_group_name_H-M   'P 1'
#
loop_
_entity.id
_entity.type
_entity.pdbx_description
1 polymer ?
#
loop_
_entity_poly.entity_id
_entity_poly.type
_entity_poly.pdbx_seq_one_letter_code
_entity_poly.pdbx_strand_id
1 'polypeptide(L)'
;MIKKYRKKPVIVEALQWDGGNLVEITAFLKGVSVKSIESEINSSELAQKNWKELEKSSYHKGIKISTLEGNMIASVGDFIIKGVAGEFYPCKEKIFKETYELIK
;
A
#
# COMPACT_ATOMS: atom_id res chain seq x y z
N MET A 1 23.29 -0.77 -26.60
CA MET A 1 24.54 -0.53 -25.83
C MET A 1 24.23 -0.37 -24.35
N ILE A 2 24.95 -1.08 -23.50
CA ILE A 2 24.78 -0.96 -22.06
C ILE A 2 25.48 0.31 -21.56
N LYS A 3 24.78 1.11 -20.80
CA LYS A 3 25.30 2.32 -20.16
C LYS A 3 25.00 2.27 -18.67
N LYS A 4 25.75 3.00 -17.87
CA LYS A 4 25.48 3.13 -16.44
C LYS A 4 24.56 4.32 -16.20
N TYR A 5 23.55 4.12 -15.34
CA TYR A 5 22.60 5.18 -14.97
C TYR A 5 22.54 5.30 -13.46
N ARG A 6 22.40 6.51 -12.98
CA ARG A 6 22.16 6.80 -11.57
C ARG A 6 20.70 7.18 -11.39
N LYS A 7 20.04 6.57 -10.40
CA LYS A 7 18.68 6.95 -10.06
C LYS A 7 18.69 8.38 -9.53
N LYS A 8 17.83 9.23 -10.09
CA LYS A 8 17.67 10.60 -9.59
C LYS A 8 17.01 10.56 -8.21
N PRO A 9 17.43 11.43 -7.28
CA PRO A 9 16.74 11.54 -5.99
C PRO A 9 15.30 12.00 -6.20
N VAL A 10 14.36 11.21 -5.69
CA VAL A 10 12.93 11.55 -5.73
C VAL A 10 12.33 11.31 -4.35
N ILE A 11 11.35 12.12 -3.98
CA ILE A 11 10.60 11.96 -2.75
C ILE A 11 9.33 11.19 -3.10
N VAL A 12 9.07 10.11 -2.37
CA VAL A 12 7.86 9.31 -2.53
C VAL A 12 7.15 9.20 -1.18
N GLU A 13 5.85 8.92 -1.23
CA GLU A 13 5.10 8.55 -0.04
C GLU A 13 5.04 7.03 0.02
N ALA A 14 5.12 6.48 1.22
CA ALA A 14 5.06 5.04 1.41
C ALA A 14 4.41 4.69 2.74
N LEU A 15 3.74 3.55 2.77
CA LEU A 15 3.09 3.04 3.96
C LEU A 15 3.31 1.53 4.03
N GLN A 16 3.78 1.05 5.18
CA GLN A 16 4.01 -0.38 5.36
C GLN A 16 2.71 -1.09 5.71
N TRP A 17 2.45 -2.22 5.04
CA TRP A 17 1.38 -3.13 5.40
C TRP A 17 1.85 -4.00 6.58
N ASP A 18 1.34 -3.72 7.78
CA ASP A 18 1.79 -4.43 8.99
C ASP A 18 0.85 -5.58 9.40
N GLY A 19 -0.19 -5.82 8.62
CA GLY A 19 -1.19 -6.86 8.90
C GLY A 19 -2.38 -6.38 9.70
N GLY A 20 -2.29 -5.22 10.33
CA GLY A 20 -3.35 -4.67 11.18
C GLY A 20 -3.83 -3.29 10.78
N ASN A 21 -3.30 -2.73 9.71
CA ASN A 21 -3.60 -1.36 9.29
C ASN A 21 -4.30 -1.25 7.93
N LEU A 22 -5.21 -2.19 7.64
CA LEU A 22 -5.91 -2.19 6.35
C LEU A 22 -6.71 -0.92 6.09
N VAL A 23 -7.26 -0.29 7.13
CA VAL A 23 -7.97 0.99 7.00
C VAL A 23 -7.04 2.06 6.44
N GLU A 24 -5.85 2.18 7.01
CA GLU A 24 -4.84 3.16 6.55
C GLU A 24 -4.38 2.86 5.12
N ILE A 25 -4.11 1.60 4.82
CA ILE A 25 -3.71 1.17 3.47
C ILE A 25 -4.81 1.52 2.46
N THR A 26 -6.06 1.21 2.79
CA THR A 26 -7.20 1.49 1.90
C THR A 26 -7.34 2.99 1.67
N ALA A 27 -7.26 3.79 2.72
CA ALA A 27 -7.30 5.25 2.61
C ALA A 27 -6.18 5.80 1.72
N PHE A 28 -4.98 5.28 1.90
CA PHE A 28 -3.80 5.65 1.10
C PHE A 28 -4.00 5.34 -0.38
N LEU A 29 -4.47 4.13 -0.68
CA LEU A 29 -4.71 3.71 -2.07
C LEU A 29 -5.83 4.49 -2.75
N LYS A 30 -6.88 4.85 -2.00
CA LYS A 30 -8.03 5.60 -2.54
C LYS A 30 -7.82 7.11 -2.53
N GLY A 31 -6.80 7.60 -1.82
CA GLY A 31 -6.57 9.03 -1.69
C GLY A 31 -7.63 9.75 -0.87
N VAL A 32 -8.18 9.07 0.14
CA VAL A 32 -9.21 9.62 1.03
C VAL A 32 -8.75 9.54 2.49
N SER A 33 -9.50 10.17 3.40
CA SER A 33 -9.17 10.13 4.81
C SER A 33 -9.52 8.77 5.45
N VAL A 34 -8.84 8.44 6.53
CA VAL A 34 -9.16 7.26 7.34
C VAL A 34 -10.60 7.32 7.84
N LYS A 35 -11.09 8.51 8.22
CA LYS A 35 -12.47 8.71 8.65
C LYS A 35 -13.49 8.33 7.57
N SER A 36 -13.19 8.62 6.30
CA SER A 36 -14.07 8.23 5.19
C SER A 36 -14.19 6.72 5.10
N ILE A 37 -13.08 5.99 5.25
CA ILE A 37 -13.10 4.54 5.22
C ILE A 37 -13.86 3.99 6.44
N GLU A 38 -13.62 4.52 7.63
CA GLU A 38 -14.33 4.11 8.84
C GLU A 38 -15.85 4.32 8.71
N SER A 39 -16.28 5.45 8.12
CA SER A 39 -17.70 5.71 7.85
C SER A 39 -18.31 4.67 6.93
N GLU A 40 -17.61 4.28 5.87
CA GLU A 40 -18.07 3.24 4.95
C GLU A 40 -18.20 1.89 5.67
N ILE A 41 -17.20 1.52 6.48
CA ILE A 41 -17.22 0.28 7.25
C ILE A 41 -18.41 0.26 8.21
N ASN A 42 -18.68 1.37 8.88
CA ASN A 42 -19.72 1.47 9.90
C ASN A 42 -21.10 1.79 9.33
N SER A 43 -21.26 1.84 8.01
CA SER A 43 -22.52 2.19 7.36
C SER A 43 -23.62 1.14 7.54
N SER A 44 -23.27 -0.12 7.79
CA SER A 44 -24.23 -1.21 8.02
C SER A 44 -23.53 -2.41 8.67
N GLU A 45 -24.33 -3.33 9.19
CA GLU A 45 -23.80 -4.60 9.74
C GLU A 45 -23.15 -5.43 8.64
N LEU A 46 -23.72 -5.41 7.44
CA LEU A 46 -23.16 -6.12 6.29
C LEU A 46 -21.80 -5.55 5.90
N ALA A 47 -21.67 -4.22 5.89
CA ALA A 47 -20.39 -3.56 5.59
C ALA A 47 -19.32 -3.95 6.61
N GLN A 48 -19.68 -3.98 7.90
CA GLN A 48 -18.76 -4.41 8.96
C GLN A 48 -18.32 -5.86 8.80
N LYS A 49 -19.24 -6.73 8.48
CA LYS A 49 -18.95 -8.16 8.25
C LYS A 49 -18.03 -8.33 7.05
N ASN A 50 -18.34 -7.66 5.96
CA ASN A 50 -17.53 -7.73 4.74
C ASN A 50 -16.11 -7.20 5.00
N TRP A 51 -15.98 -6.17 5.79
CA TRP A 51 -14.67 -5.62 6.15
C TRP A 51 -13.84 -6.61 6.95
N LYS A 52 -14.43 -7.28 7.93
CA LYS A 52 -13.74 -8.30 8.73
C LYS A 52 -13.23 -9.45 7.87
N GLU A 53 -14.02 -9.87 6.89
CA GLU A 53 -13.61 -10.90 5.95
C GLU A 53 -12.46 -10.43 5.06
N LEU A 54 -12.51 -9.15 4.64
CA LEU A 54 -11.45 -8.55 3.84
C LEU A 54 -10.15 -8.43 4.65
N GLU A 55 -10.23 -8.06 5.92
CA GLU A 55 -9.06 -8.01 6.80
C GLU A 55 -8.38 -9.38 6.91
N LYS A 56 -9.16 -10.43 7.14
CA LYS A 56 -8.66 -11.81 7.19
C LYS A 56 -7.99 -12.23 5.89
N SER A 57 -8.68 -12.00 4.78
CA SER A 57 -8.19 -12.37 3.46
C SER A 57 -6.89 -11.61 3.14
N SER A 58 -6.86 -10.32 3.42
CA SER A 58 -5.68 -9.48 3.16
C SER A 58 -4.48 -9.91 3.99
N TYR A 59 -4.72 -10.30 5.24
CA TYR A 59 -3.65 -10.81 6.11
C TYR A 59 -3.02 -12.10 5.55
N HIS A 60 -3.85 -13.03 5.12
CA HIS A 60 -3.38 -14.35 4.67
C HIS A 60 -2.95 -14.39 3.20
N LYS A 61 -3.65 -13.68 2.32
CA LYS A 61 -3.43 -13.72 0.87
C LYS A 61 -2.74 -12.50 0.29
N GLY A 62 -2.59 -11.45 1.12
CA GLY A 62 -2.03 -10.19 0.68
C GLY A 62 -3.06 -9.24 0.10
N ILE A 63 -2.59 -8.04 -0.21
CA ILE A 63 -3.41 -6.97 -0.79
C ILE A 63 -3.08 -6.85 -2.27
N LYS A 64 -4.11 -6.88 -3.11
CA LYS A 64 -3.92 -6.68 -4.55
C LYS A 64 -3.69 -5.20 -4.84
N ILE A 65 -2.57 -4.89 -5.45
CA ILE A 65 -2.20 -3.54 -5.87
C ILE A 65 -2.23 -3.50 -7.40
N SER A 66 -3.03 -2.59 -7.95
CA SER A 66 -3.04 -2.36 -9.39
C SER A 66 -1.87 -1.45 -9.75
N THR A 67 -0.92 -1.97 -10.51
CA THR A 67 0.27 -1.23 -10.91
C THR A 67 0.26 -0.97 -12.41
N LEU A 68 1.18 -0.13 -12.88
CA LEU A 68 1.34 0.14 -14.32
C LEU A 68 1.70 -1.12 -15.10
N GLU A 69 2.26 -2.12 -14.44
CA GLU A 69 2.69 -3.39 -15.04
C GLU A 69 1.72 -4.54 -14.75
N GLY A 70 0.50 -4.23 -14.33
CA GLY A 70 -0.51 -5.21 -13.96
C GLY A 70 -0.69 -5.32 -12.44
N ASN A 71 -1.44 -6.32 -12.00
CA ASN A 71 -1.72 -6.52 -10.58
C ASN A 71 -0.55 -7.20 -9.88
N MET A 72 -0.19 -6.65 -8.71
CA MET A 72 0.81 -7.23 -7.83
C MET A 72 0.21 -7.44 -6.45
N ILE A 73 0.81 -8.30 -5.65
CA ILE A 73 0.34 -8.63 -4.30
C ILE A 73 1.33 -8.07 -3.27
N ALA A 74 0.81 -7.30 -2.32
CA ALA A 74 1.57 -6.85 -1.16
C ALA A 74 1.28 -7.79 0.01
N SER A 75 2.32 -8.40 0.55
CA SER A 75 2.23 -9.28 1.72
C SER A 75 2.54 -8.48 2.98
N VAL A 76 2.15 -9.01 4.15
CA VAL A 76 2.48 -8.37 5.44
C VAL A 76 3.98 -8.10 5.51
N GLY A 77 4.33 -6.88 5.85
CA GLY A 77 5.72 -6.41 5.89
C GLY A 77 6.13 -5.60 4.67
N ASP A 78 5.45 -5.76 3.54
CA ASP A 78 5.76 -5.00 2.34
C ASP A 78 5.37 -3.53 2.49
N PHE A 79 6.15 -2.65 1.88
CA PHE A 79 5.79 -1.24 1.75
C PHE A 79 4.98 -1.05 0.48
N ILE A 80 3.97 -0.19 0.55
CA ILE A 80 3.24 0.26 -0.62
C ILE A 80 3.72 1.68 -0.89
N ILE A 81 4.24 1.88 -2.08
CA ILE A 81 4.84 3.15 -2.49
C ILE A 81 3.91 3.85 -3.47
N LYS A 82 3.71 5.15 -3.23
CA LYS A 82 3.08 6.04 -4.21
C LYS A 82 4.19 6.77 -4.93
N GLY A 83 4.37 6.46 -6.20
CA GLY A 83 5.42 7.03 -7.02
C GLY A 83 5.12 8.46 -7.47
N VAL A 84 6.07 9.06 -8.18
CA VAL A 84 6.01 10.47 -8.60
C VAL A 84 4.85 10.77 -9.55
N ALA A 85 4.38 9.78 -10.29
CA ALA A 85 3.24 9.94 -11.20
C ALA A 85 1.91 9.54 -10.54
N GLY A 86 1.90 9.29 -9.25
CA GLY A 86 0.71 8.88 -8.51
C GLY A 86 0.40 7.39 -8.59
N GLU A 87 1.25 6.60 -9.25
CA GLU A 87 1.12 5.15 -9.34
C GLU A 87 1.49 4.48 -8.02
N PHE A 88 0.88 3.31 -7.76
CA PHE A 88 1.18 2.52 -6.56
C PHE A 88 1.89 1.23 -6.96
N TYR A 89 2.80 0.77 -6.10
CA TYR A 89 3.45 -0.53 -6.25
C TYR A 89 3.98 -1.03 -4.91
N PRO A 90 4.01 -2.37 -4.71
CA PRO A 90 4.57 -2.95 -3.49
C PRO A 90 6.08 -3.09 -3.58
N CYS A 91 6.74 -3.04 -2.42
CA CYS A 91 8.18 -3.21 -2.32
C CYS A 91 8.51 -3.99 -1.05
N LYS A 92 9.35 -4.99 -1.16
CA LYS A 92 9.80 -5.75 0.00
C LYS A 92 10.53 -4.86 1.00
N GLU A 93 10.30 -5.09 2.27
CA GLU A 93 10.86 -4.27 3.35
C GLU A 93 12.36 -4.09 3.24
N LYS A 94 13.10 -5.18 3.02
CA LYS A 94 14.56 -5.13 2.89
C LYS A 94 15.00 -4.22 1.75
N ILE A 95 14.38 -4.39 0.59
CA ILE A 95 14.69 -3.60 -0.60
C ILE A 95 14.32 -2.14 -0.37
N PHE A 96 13.17 -1.90 0.25
CA PHE A 96 12.72 -0.55 0.57
C PHE A 96 13.74 0.19 1.47
N LYS A 97 14.18 -0.47 2.53
CA LYS A 97 15.13 0.12 3.49
C LYS A 97 16.51 0.36 2.88
N GLU A 98 16.91 -0.43 1.91
CA GLU A 98 18.16 -0.22 1.19
C GLU A 98 18.07 0.92 0.17
N THR A 99 16.87 1.22 -0.31
CA THR A 99 16.65 2.20 -1.40
C THR A 99 16.22 3.57 -0.90
N TYR A 100 15.45 3.61 0.18
CA TYR A 100 14.85 4.84 0.70
C TYR A 100 15.21 5.08 2.16
N GLU A 101 15.19 6.34 2.55
CA GLU A 101 15.34 6.73 3.94
C GLU A 101 14.22 7.68 4.35
N LEU A 102 13.82 7.61 5.62
CA LEU A 102 12.74 8.46 6.13
C LEU A 102 13.20 9.92 6.18
N ILE A 103 12.39 10.81 5.62
CA ILE A 103 12.59 12.24 5.72
C ILE A 103 11.89 12.73 7.00
N LYS A 104 12.66 13.38 7.86
CA LYS A 104 12.15 13.90 9.13
C LYS A 104 11.95 15.41 9.07
#